data_28ebda7f82970a92e539786a153f5166
#
_entry.id   28ebda7f82970a92e539786a153f5166
#
_cell.length_a   1.000
_cell.length_b   1.000
_cell.length_c   1.000
_cell.angle_alpha   90.00
_cell.angle_beta   90.00
_cell.angle_gamma   90.00
#
_symmetry.space_group_name_H-M   'P 1'
#
loop_
_entity.id
_entity.type
_entity.pdbx_description
1 polymer ?
#
loop_
_entity_poly.entity_id
_entity_poly.type
_entity_poly.pdbx_seq_one_letter_code
_entity_poly.pdbx_strand_id
1 'polypeptide(L)'
;MMDHSGTRELFDIVVVGQAGRLTYEAVLFAASLRHAAPDFKGRLIIAEPQPGPLWPFDPRIDDQEARHLLTDRLGAKIVSFDSRHFGAAYPYGNKVEALAALEPDRPFVFFDTDTLITGPLDAVAFDFNRPSASMAREATWPEPQ
;
A
#
# COMPACT_ATOMS: atom_id res chain seq x y z
N MET A 1 -11.82 -37.86 4.67
CA MET A 1 -12.04 -36.54 4.09
C MET A 1 -11.33 -35.52 4.98
N MET A 2 -10.14 -35.09 4.59
CA MET A 2 -9.39 -34.09 5.36
C MET A 2 -9.96 -32.73 5.01
N ASP A 3 -10.57 -32.10 6.00
CA ASP A 3 -11.00 -30.71 5.92
C ASP A 3 -9.75 -29.83 5.82
N HIS A 4 -9.44 -29.36 4.63
CA HIS A 4 -8.42 -28.36 4.40
C HIS A 4 -9.01 -26.95 4.60
N SER A 5 -9.80 -26.76 5.64
CA SER A 5 -10.07 -25.43 6.17
C SER A 5 -8.81 -24.89 6.84
N GLY A 6 -7.74 -24.77 6.07
CA GLY A 6 -6.58 -23.99 6.47
C GLY A 6 -7.10 -22.60 6.78
N THR A 7 -7.07 -22.21 8.05
CA THR A 7 -7.31 -20.84 8.50
C THR A 7 -6.37 -19.96 7.67
N ARG A 8 -6.93 -19.24 6.68
CA ARG A 8 -6.13 -18.33 5.86
C ARG A 8 -5.52 -17.29 6.77
N GLU A 9 -4.22 -17.14 6.65
CA GLU A 9 -3.47 -16.21 7.48
C GLU A 9 -3.98 -14.78 7.24
N LEU A 10 -4.30 -14.07 8.33
CA LEU A 10 -4.72 -12.68 8.28
C LEU A 10 -3.52 -11.81 7.93
N PHE A 11 -3.68 -10.97 6.93
CA PHE A 11 -2.63 -10.05 6.50
C PHE A 11 -3.16 -8.63 6.27
N ASP A 12 -2.28 -7.66 6.33
CA ASP A 12 -2.59 -6.27 6.06
C ASP A 12 -2.20 -5.89 4.63
N ILE A 13 -2.82 -4.85 4.12
CA ILE A 13 -2.43 -4.21 2.86
C ILE A 13 -1.84 -2.85 3.18
N VAL A 14 -0.72 -2.53 2.54
CA VAL A 14 -0.01 -1.27 2.73
C VAL A 14 0.18 -0.59 1.38
N VAL A 15 -0.15 0.69 1.31
CA VAL A 15 0.18 1.60 0.21
C VAL A 15 0.73 2.91 0.77
N VAL A 16 1.48 3.65 -0.02
CA VAL A 16 1.95 4.99 0.35
C VAL A 16 0.90 6.02 -0.07
N GLY A 17 0.52 6.90 0.84
CA GLY A 17 -0.32 8.06 0.56
C GLY A 17 0.46 9.35 0.78
N GLN A 18 0.36 10.29 -0.13
CA GLN A 18 1.10 11.54 -0.13
C GLN A 18 0.29 12.63 -0.81
N ALA A 19 0.61 13.89 -0.56
CA ALA A 19 0.00 15.03 -1.23
C ALA A 19 0.05 14.92 -2.77
N GLY A 20 -0.94 15.49 -3.41
CA GLY A 20 -1.05 15.51 -4.87
C GLY A 20 -1.61 14.21 -5.43
N ARG A 21 -1.05 13.76 -6.55
CA ARG A 21 -1.55 12.61 -7.30
C ARG A 21 -1.71 11.34 -6.46
N LEU A 22 -0.76 11.06 -5.57
CA LEU A 22 -0.78 9.87 -4.73
C LEU A 22 -1.96 9.85 -3.74
N THR A 23 -2.53 11.00 -3.39
CA THR A 23 -3.76 11.06 -2.61
C THR A 23 -4.92 10.41 -3.35
N TYR A 24 -5.11 10.77 -4.61
CA TYR A 24 -6.23 10.26 -5.42
C TYR A 24 -6.01 8.80 -5.82
N GLU A 25 -4.78 8.41 -6.10
CA GLU A 25 -4.43 7.01 -6.34
C GLU A 25 -4.72 6.15 -5.11
N ALA A 26 -4.39 6.62 -3.90
CA ALA A 26 -4.71 5.91 -2.66
C ALA A 26 -6.22 5.75 -2.44
N VAL A 27 -7.01 6.79 -2.73
CA VAL A 27 -8.48 6.73 -2.67
C VAL A 27 -9.01 5.71 -3.68
N LEU A 28 -8.53 5.74 -4.90
CA LEU A 28 -8.97 4.82 -5.95
C LEU A 28 -8.58 3.37 -5.62
N PHE A 29 -7.37 3.15 -5.11
CA PHE A 29 -6.94 1.84 -4.62
C PHE A 29 -7.86 1.33 -3.51
N ALA A 30 -8.09 2.14 -2.48
CA ALA A 30 -8.94 1.78 -1.34
C ALA A 30 -10.38 1.47 -1.78
N ALA A 31 -10.93 2.28 -2.67
CA ALA A 31 -12.27 2.05 -3.22
C ALA A 31 -12.33 0.72 -4.01
N SER A 32 -11.32 0.44 -4.83
CA SER A 32 -11.24 -0.80 -5.59
C SER A 32 -11.16 -2.02 -4.67
N LEU A 33 -10.39 -1.94 -3.59
CA LEU A 33 -10.29 -2.99 -2.59
C LEU A 33 -11.66 -3.29 -1.96
N ARG A 34 -12.38 -2.25 -1.51
CA ARG A 34 -13.68 -2.44 -0.86
C ARG A 34 -14.75 -2.94 -1.81
N HIS A 35 -14.65 -2.55 -3.09
CA HIS A 35 -15.59 -3.01 -4.12
C HIS A 35 -15.32 -4.46 -4.55
N ALA A 36 -14.07 -4.79 -4.85
CA ALA A 36 -13.71 -6.08 -5.43
C ALA A 36 -13.43 -7.18 -4.41
N ALA A 37 -13.06 -6.81 -3.18
CA ALA A 37 -12.77 -7.72 -2.08
C ALA A 37 -13.48 -7.29 -0.79
N PRO A 38 -14.83 -7.23 -0.77
CA PRO A 38 -15.59 -6.73 0.39
C PRO A 38 -15.39 -7.59 1.65
N ASP A 39 -14.98 -8.84 1.49
CA ASP A 39 -14.74 -9.78 2.60
C ASP A 39 -13.30 -9.74 3.13
N PHE A 40 -12.47 -8.85 2.61
CA PHE A 40 -11.11 -8.68 3.11
C PHE A 40 -11.10 -8.27 4.58
N LYS A 41 -10.44 -9.06 5.44
CA LYS A 41 -10.46 -8.92 6.91
C LYS A 41 -9.26 -8.17 7.47
N GLY A 42 -8.18 -8.01 6.69
CA GLY A 42 -6.99 -7.29 7.12
C GLY A 42 -7.19 -5.78 7.22
N ARG A 43 -6.19 -5.10 7.77
CA ARG A 43 -6.17 -3.64 7.78
C ARG A 43 -5.71 -3.11 6.43
N LEU A 44 -6.32 -2.02 5.98
CA LEU A 44 -5.77 -1.19 4.91
C LEU A 44 -4.97 -0.06 5.56
N ILE A 45 -3.67 -0.04 5.33
CA ILE A 45 -2.75 0.94 5.90
C ILE A 45 -2.28 1.87 4.79
N ILE A 46 -2.49 3.17 5.01
CA ILE A 46 -1.94 4.24 4.17
C ILE A 46 -0.73 4.81 4.92
N ALA A 47 0.47 4.51 4.44
CA ALA A 47 1.69 5.06 5.02
C ALA A 47 1.92 6.48 4.49
N GLU A 48 1.96 7.46 5.40
CA GLU A 48 2.03 8.88 5.06
C GLU A 48 3.35 9.48 5.55
N PRO A 49 4.20 10.02 4.63
CA PRO A 49 5.41 10.69 5.04
C PRO A 49 5.09 11.98 5.78
N GLN A 50 5.88 12.27 6.82
CA GLN A 50 5.73 13.47 7.62
C GLN A 50 6.68 14.58 7.15
N PRO A 51 6.34 15.87 7.41
CA PRO A 51 7.24 16.97 7.13
C PRO A 51 8.60 16.79 7.83
N GLY A 52 9.65 17.25 7.20
CA GLY A 52 11.00 17.17 7.75
C GLY A 52 12.03 17.78 6.81
N PRO A 53 13.31 17.72 7.17
CA PRO A 53 14.38 18.42 6.44
C PRO A 53 14.60 17.90 5.00
N LEU A 54 14.13 16.68 4.70
CA LEU A 54 14.22 16.10 3.37
C LEU A 54 13.04 16.48 2.45
N TRP A 55 12.08 17.25 2.97
CA TRP A 55 10.92 17.70 2.23
C TRP A 55 10.89 19.22 2.12
N PRO A 56 10.95 19.82 0.90
CA PRO A 56 10.80 21.26 0.70
C PRO A 56 9.35 21.74 0.80
N PHE A 57 8.40 20.82 0.95
CA PHE A 57 6.97 21.07 1.12
C PHE A 57 6.38 20.06 2.11
N ASP A 58 5.16 20.27 2.56
CA ASP A 58 4.44 19.31 3.40
C ASP A 58 4.00 18.10 2.54
N PRO A 59 4.55 16.89 2.78
CA PRO A 59 4.21 15.72 1.97
C PRO A 59 2.90 15.04 2.37
N ARG A 60 2.27 15.47 3.47
CA ARG A 60 1.04 14.83 3.98
C ARG A 60 -0.12 15.06 3.03
N ILE A 61 -1.08 14.15 3.07
CA ILE A 61 -2.36 14.30 2.38
C ILE A 61 -3.04 15.57 2.88
N ASP A 62 -3.14 16.58 2.04
CA ASP A 62 -3.68 17.91 2.34
C ASP A 62 -5.16 18.06 1.98
N ASP A 63 -5.68 17.22 1.10
CA ASP A 63 -7.10 17.17 0.76
C ASP A 63 -7.88 16.49 1.92
N GLN A 64 -8.62 17.31 2.67
CA GLN A 64 -9.36 16.83 3.84
C GLN A 64 -10.54 15.93 3.46
N GLU A 65 -11.19 16.16 2.32
CA GLU A 65 -12.27 15.30 1.85
C GLU A 65 -11.72 13.91 1.49
N ALA A 66 -10.60 13.85 0.79
CA ALA A 66 -9.92 12.59 0.49
C ALA A 66 -9.49 11.87 1.77
N ARG A 67 -8.97 12.60 2.75
CA ARG A 67 -8.56 12.05 4.05
C ARG A 67 -9.73 11.43 4.81
N HIS A 68 -10.87 12.12 4.89
CA HIS A 68 -12.09 11.61 5.50
C HIS A 68 -12.66 10.41 4.73
N LEU A 69 -12.63 10.46 3.40
CA LEU A 69 -13.08 9.35 2.58
C LEU A 69 -12.26 8.09 2.85
N LEU A 70 -10.93 8.21 2.91
CA LEU A 70 -10.04 7.09 3.23
C LEU A 70 -10.32 6.49 4.61
N THR A 71 -10.41 7.32 5.65
CA THR A 71 -10.54 6.85 7.02
C THR A 71 -11.97 6.45 7.38
N ASP A 72 -12.94 7.29 7.09
CA ASP A 72 -14.30 7.14 7.62
C ASP A 72 -15.19 6.27 6.72
N ARG A 73 -14.97 6.29 5.42
CA ARG A 73 -15.78 5.54 4.45
C ARG A 73 -15.10 4.27 3.96
N LEU A 74 -13.80 4.33 3.69
CA LEU A 74 -13.04 3.20 3.14
C LEU A 74 -12.29 2.41 4.22
N GLY A 75 -12.36 2.84 5.47
CA GLY A 75 -11.82 2.11 6.60
C GLY A 75 -10.29 1.94 6.58
N ALA A 76 -9.58 2.90 5.98
CA ALA A 76 -8.13 2.92 5.98
C ALA A 76 -7.60 3.49 7.30
N LYS A 77 -6.44 2.99 7.72
CA LYS A 77 -5.66 3.56 8.82
C LYS A 77 -4.48 4.32 8.23
N ILE A 78 -4.39 5.62 8.50
CA ILE A 78 -3.24 6.42 8.11
C ILE A 78 -2.17 6.27 9.19
N VAL A 79 -0.98 5.83 8.79
CA VAL A 79 0.17 5.61 9.65
C VAL A 79 1.30 6.52 9.20
N SER A 80 1.79 7.35 10.10
CA SER A 80 2.86 8.30 9.81
C SER A 80 4.22 7.63 9.82
N PHE A 81 5.11 8.07 8.94
CA PHE A 81 6.52 7.71 8.99
C PHE A 81 7.42 8.91 8.65
N ASP A 82 8.62 8.90 9.20
CA ASP A 82 9.62 9.95 8.96
C ASP A 82 10.56 9.53 7.83
N SER A 83 10.80 10.43 6.88
CA SER A 83 11.82 10.24 5.85
C SER A 83 13.18 10.58 6.40
N ARG A 84 14.07 9.60 6.44
CA ARG A 84 15.44 9.75 6.99
C ARG A 84 16.52 9.80 5.93
N HIS A 85 16.24 9.24 4.75
CA HIS A 85 17.25 9.04 3.70
C HIS A 85 16.85 9.60 2.34
N PHE A 86 15.57 9.52 1.97
CA PHE A 86 15.13 9.77 0.60
C PHE A 86 14.32 11.05 0.44
N GLY A 87 13.17 11.15 1.08
CA GLY A 87 12.30 12.32 0.98
C GLY A 87 11.95 12.67 -0.48
N ALA A 88 11.96 13.97 -0.79
CA ALA A 88 11.62 14.47 -2.12
C ALA A 88 12.70 14.20 -3.17
N ALA A 89 13.95 13.99 -2.77
CA ALA A 89 15.05 13.73 -3.71
C ALA A 89 14.91 12.37 -4.42
N TYR A 90 14.33 11.39 -3.76
CA TYR A 90 14.05 10.08 -4.34
C TYR A 90 12.72 9.52 -3.81
N PRO A 91 11.59 9.95 -4.38
CA PRO A 91 10.26 9.57 -3.88
C PRO A 91 10.00 8.07 -3.84
N TYR A 92 10.61 7.30 -4.73
CA TYR A 92 10.51 5.83 -4.71
C TYR A 92 11.10 5.20 -3.45
N GLY A 93 12.06 5.84 -2.81
CA GLY A 93 12.64 5.40 -1.54
C GLY A 93 11.65 5.47 -0.37
N ASN A 94 10.58 6.24 -0.49
CA ASN A 94 9.53 6.32 0.52
C ASN A 94 8.85 4.97 0.76
N LYS A 95 8.79 4.10 -0.23
CA LYS A 95 8.29 2.73 -0.08
C LYS A 95 9.11 1.95 0.94
N VAL A 96 10.44 2.05 0.86
CA VAL A 96 11.35 1.36 1.77
C VAL A 96 11.21 1.91 3.19
N GLU A 97 11.19 3.23 3.34
CA GLU A 97 11.06 3.89 4.65
C GLU A 97 9.69 3.64 5.27
N ALA A 98 8.62 3.64 4.47
CA ALA A 98 7.28 3.28 4.92
C ALA A 98 7.23 1.86 5.50
N LEU A 99 7.83 0.89 4.81
CA LEU A 99 7.86 -0.50 5.26
C LEU A 99 8.68 -0.67 6.55
N ALA A 100 9.77 0.09 6.69
CA ALA A 100 10.59 0.07 7.90
C ALA A 100 9.88 0.65 9.14
N ALA A 101 8.85 1.45 8.94
CA ALA A 101 8.06 2.07 10.01
C ALA A 101 6.87 1.23 10.46
N LEU A 102 6.57 0.13 9.79
CA LEU A 102 5.44 -0.72 10.13
C LEU A 102 5.72 -1.55 11.39
N GLU A 103 4.69 -1.71 12.22
CA GLU A 103 4.72 -2.65 13.33
C GLU A 103 4.70 -4.09 12.80
N PRO A 104 5.66 -4.94 13.17
CA PRO A 104 5.79 -6.29 12.63
C PRO A 104 4.85 -7.29 13.33
N ASP A 105 3.61 -6.91 13.59
CA ASP A 105 2.63 -7.72 14.33
C ASP A 105 1.88 -8.72 13.44
N ARG A 106 1.89 -8.53 12.13
CA ARG A 106 1.26 -9.44 11.17
C ARG A 106 1.86 -9.33 9.77
N PRO A 107 1.67 -10.36 8.93
CA PRO A 107 2.06 -10.29 7.53
C PRO A 107 1.40 -9.14 6.78
N PHE A 108 2.03 -8.65 5.75
CA PHE A 108 1.46 -7.61 4.89
C PHE A 108 1.81 -7.83 3.42
N VAL A 109 0.97 -7.27 2.56
CA VAL A 109 1.23 -7.13 1.13
C VAL A 109 1.33 -5.64 0.82
N PHE A 110 2.43 -5.24 0.22
CA PHE A 110 2.62 -3.86 -0.26
C PHE A 110 2.18 -3.76 -1.72
N PHE A 111 1.37 -2.75 -2.02
CA PHE A 111 0.97 -2.41 -3.38
C PHE A 111 1.42 -1.00 -3.75
N ASP A 112 1.78 -0.80 -5.00
CA ASP A 112 1.86 0.54 -5.56
C ASP A 112 0.45 1.14 -5.68
N THR A 113 0.33 2.44 -5.43
CA THR A 113 -0.96 3.13 -5.43
C THR A 113 -1.65 3.20 -6.79
N ASP A 114 -0.88 3.05 -7.87
CA ASP A 114 -1.40 2.96 -9.25
C ASP A 114 -1.94 1.56 -9.61
N THR A 115 -2.19 0.75 -8.61
CA THR A 115 -2.78 -0.58 -8.72
C THR A 115 -4.28 -0.54 -8.42
N LEU A 116 -5.06 -1.38 -9.07
CA LEU A 116 -6.47 -1.60 -8.75
C LEU A 116 -6.71 -3.06 -8.37
N ILE A 117 -7.50 -3.26 -7.33
CA ILE A 117 -7.98 -4.59 -6.96
C ILE A 117 -9.22 -4.90 -7.79
N THR A 118 -9.18 -5.99 -8.53
CA THR A 118 -10.24 -6.36 -9.48
C THR A 118 -10.98 -7.64 -9.13
N GLY A 119 -10.61 -8.29 -8.04
CA GLY A 119 -11.25 -9.53 -7.59
C GLY A 119 -10.91 -9.87 -6.15
N PRO A 120 -11.49 -10.96 -5.62
CA PRO A 120 -11.24 -11.40 -4.26
C PRO A 120 -9.76 -11.72 -4.03
N LEU A 121 -9.20 -11.21 -2.96
CA LEU A 121 -7.78 -11.45 -2.60
C LEU A 121 -7.55 -12.88 -2.09
N ASP A 122 -8.58 -13.55 -1.65
CA ASP A 122 -8.53 -14.95 -1.24
C ASP A 122 -8.33 -15.94 -2.41
N ALA A 123 -8.50 -15.48 -3.64
CA ALA A 123 -8.12 -16.23 -4.83
C ALA A 123 -6.60 -16.22 -5.09
N VAL A 124 -5.85 -15.35 -4.42
CA VAL A 124 -4.39 -15.22 -4.59
C VAL A 124 -3.67 -16.00 -3.49
N ALA A 125 -2.78 -16.90 -3.89
CA ALA A 125 -1.95 -17.67 -2.96
C ALA A 125 -0.71 -16.87 -2.55
N PHE A 126 -0.87 -16.02 -1.54
CA PHE A 126 0.28 -15.35 -0.92
C PHE A 126 1.06 -16.31 -0.02
N ASP A 127 2.39 -16.27 -0.11
CA ASP A 127 3.29 -17.01 0.79
C ASP A 127 3.95 -16.01 1.76
N PHE A 128 3.53 -16.06 3.03
CA PHE A 128 4.07 -15.19 4.07
C PHE A 128 5.23 -15.82 4.87
N ASN A 129 5.68 -17.02 4.51
CA ASN A 129 6.81 -17.65 5.16
C ASN A 129 8.16 -17.05 4.75
N ARG A 130 8.17 -16.28 3.66
CA ARG A 130 9.35 -15.60 3.13
C ARG A 130 8.95 -14.35 2.36
N PRO A 131 9.83 -13.33 2.31
CA PRO A 131 9.61 -12.19 1.42
C PRO A 131 9.49 -12.64 -0.03
N SER A 132 8.52 -12.10 -0.74
CA SER A 132 8.32 -12.36 -2.16
C SER A 132 7.93 -11.07 -2.89
N ALA A 133 8.22 -11.01 -4.18
CA ALA A 133 7.84 -9.91 -5.04
C ALA A 133 7.22 -10.44 -6.33
N SER A 134 6.20 -9.75 -6.81
CA SER A 134 5.67 -10.02 -8.14
C SER A 134 6.68 -9.55 -9.19
N MET A 135 7.06 -10.44 -10.08
CA MET A 135 7.95 -10.15 -11.21
C MET A 135 7.13 -10.11 -12.49
N ALA A 136 6.92 -8.91 -13.03
CA ALA A 136 6.40 -8.78 -14.37
C ALA A 136 7.56 -8.93 -15.38
N ARG A 137 7.41 -9.78 -16.39
CA ARG A 137 8.26 -9.71 -17.57
C ARG A 137 7.72 -8.58 -18.44
N GLU A 138 8.29 -7.41 -18.29
CA GLU A 138 8.05 -6.34 -19.23
C GLU A 138 9.14 -6.39 -20.32
N ALA A 139 8.72 -6.56 -21.56
CA ALA A 139 9.56 -6.30 -22.72
C ALA A 139 9.67 -4.78 -22.91
N THR A 140 10.21 -4.09 -21.92
CA THR A 140 10.22 -2.61 -21.88
C THR A 140 11.43 -1.98 -22.56
N TRP A 141 12.41 -2.78 -22.93
CA TRP A 141 13.58 -2.29 -23.66
C TRP A 141 13.58 -2.88 -25.05
N PRO A 142 13.62 -2.05 -26.11
CA PRO A 142 13.89 -2.57 -27.44
C PRO A 142 15.24 -3.28 -27.39
N GLU A 143 15.29 -4.49 -27.94
CA GLU A 143 16.56 -5.18 -28.09
C GLU A 143 17.55 -4.27 -28.84
N PRO A 144 18.82 -4.20 -28.42
CA PRO A 144 19.83 -3.44 -29.15
C PRO A 144 19.89 -3.99 -30.58
N GLN A 145 19.70 -3.11 -31.57
CA GLN A 145 19.87 -3.44 -32.98
C GLN A 145 21.33 -3.69 -33.31
#